data_bdc998b833d395b26efc88f79542c4da
#
_entry.id   bdc998b833d395b26efc88f79542c4da
#
_cell.length_a   1.000
_cell.length_b   1.000
_cell.length_c   1.000
_cell.angle_alpha   90.00
_cell.angle_beta   90.00
_cell.angle_gamma   90.00
#
_symmetry.space_group_name_H-M   'P 1'
#
loop_
_entity.id
_entity.type
_entity.pdbx_description
1 polymer ?
#
loop_
_entity_poly.entity_id
_entity_poly.type
_entity_poly.pdbx_seq_one_letter_code
_entity_poly.pdbx_strand_id
1 'polypeptide(L)'
;FKVVKKASKMGVMHSHVTGTELLGKDADPEDVFIHLDGDDWLAHDTVLQKVNEVYQQEGCWMTYGNYESTDRRSSVCAPRVENLLIRLHILQGWPFSHLRTFKKFLWDKIKVESLLDSKGVMFTSACDVAILCPMLEMAGDKVSFIDEVLYTYNRGNPLNEDKDHLEDQVRCALEIAQQNPYKELL
;
A
#
# COMPACT_ATOMS: atom_id res chain seq x y z
N PHE A 1 -4.37 -17.35 -13.85
CA PHE A 1 -4.02 -16.01 -14.30
C PHE A 1 -5.29 -15.28 -14.75
N LYS A 2 -5.61 -14.16 -14.10
CA LYS A 2 -6.77 -13.34 -14.46
C LYS A 2 -6.25 -12.00 -15.00
N VAL A 3 -6.61 -11.63 -16.23
CA VAL A 3 -6.25 -10.35 -16.84
C VAL A 3 -7.49 -9.51 -16.99
N VAL A 4 -7.47 -8.28 -16.47
CA VAL A 4 -8.57 -7.33 -16.61
C VAL A 4 -8.11 -6.22 -17.56
N LYS A 5 -8.70 -6.18 -18.75
CA LYS A 5 -8.45 -5.14 -19.73
C LYS A 5 -9.45 -3.99 -19.53
N LYS A 6 -8.94 -2.79 -19.26
CA LYS A 6 -9.76 -1.57 -19.17
C LYS A 6 -9.91 -0.92 -20.54
N ALA A 7 -11.07 -0.33 -20.80
CA ALA A 7 -11.35 0.36 -22.06
C ALA A 7 -10.58 1.69 -22.18
N SER A 8 -10.19 2.29 -21.06
CA SER A 8 -9.43 3.55 -20.99
C SER A 8 -8.53 3.59 -19.77
N LYS A 9 -7.54 4.50 -19.74
CA LYS A 9 -6.71 4.78 -18.56
C LYS A 9 -7.59 5.47 -17.51
N MET A 10 -7.84 4.78 -16.39
CA MET A 10 -8.71 5.27 -15.29
C MET A 10 -7.92 5.65 -14.03
N GLY A 11 -6.60 5.60 -14.06
CA GLY A 11 -5.72 5.90 -12.93
C GLY A 11 -5.38 4.68 -12.06
N VAL A 12 -4.37 4.87 -11.22
CA VAL A 12 -3.78 3.83 -10.37
C VAL A 12 -4.76 3.36 -9.30
N MET A 13 -5.39 4.30 -8.57
CA MET A 13 -6.38 3.98 -7.54
C MET A 13 -7.50 3.08 -8.06
N HIS A 14 -8.06 3.43 -9.22
CA HIS A 14 -9.11 2.61 -9.84
C HIS A 14 -8.60 1.20 -10.23
N SER A 15 -7.31 1.05 -10.52
CA SER A 15 -6.72 -0.25 -10.80
C SER A 15 -6.60 -1.10 -9.54
N HIS A 16 -6.16 -0.50 -8.44
CA HIS A 16 -6.11 -1.18 -7.14
C HIS A 16 -7.51 -1.63 -6.69
N VAL A 17 -8.49 -0.72 -6.69
CA VAL A 17 -9.87 -1.04 -6.30
C VAL A 17 -10.42 -2.17 -7.16
N THR A 18 -10.41 -2.03 -8.50
CA THR A 18 -10.95 -3.03 -9.40
C THR A 18 -10.24 -4.38 -9.28
N GLY A 19 -8.91 -4.38 -9.17
CA GLY A 19 -8.11 -5.60 -9.04
C GLY A 19 -8.40 -6.33 -7.74
N THR A 20 -8.42 -5.61 -6.63
CA THR A 20 -8.67 -6.20 -5.31
C THR A 20 -10.11 -6.72 -5.18
N GLU A 21 -11.10 -5.98 -5.67
CA GLU A 21 -12.50 -6.45 -5.66
C GLU A 21 -12.72 -7.69 -6.52
N LEU A 22 -12.13 -7.74 -7.73
CA LEU A 22 -12.28 -8.88 -8.63
C LEU A 22 -11.59 -10.14 -8.13
N LEU A 23 -10.42 -10.00 -7.49
CA LEU A 23 -9.70 -11.11 -6.86
C LEU A 23 -10.34 -11.48 -5.52
N GLY A 24 -10.77 -10.47 -4.77
CA GLY A 24 -11.32 -10.63 -3.43
C GLY A 24 -12.74 -11.21 -3.38
N LYS A 25 -13.44 -11.29 -4.52
CA LYS A 25 -14.85 -11.74 -4.55
C LYS A 25 -15.06 -13.12 -3.92
N ASP A 26 -14.12 -14.02 -4.15
CA ASP A 26 -14.18 -15.41 -3.69
C ASP A 26 -13.05 -15.74 -2.69
N ALA A 27 -12.33 -14.73 -2.20
CA ALA A 27 -11.21 -14.91 -1.29
C ALA A 27 -11.69 -14.91 0.17
N ASP A 28 -10.98 -15.69 1.01
CA ASP A 28 -11.20 -15.70 2.46
C ASP A 28 -10.79 -14.35 3.06
N PRO A 29 -11.49 -13.83 4.08
CA PRO A 29 -11.08 -12.62 4.80
C PRO A 29 -9.64 -12.68 5.36
N GLU A 30 -9.13 -13.88 5.65
CA GLU A 30 -7.77 -14.11 6.15
C GLU A 30 -6.72 -14.24 5.03
N ASP A 31 -7.13 -14.30 3.76
CA ASP A 31 -6.19 -14.34 2.64
C ASP A 31 -5.32 -13.08 2.59
N VAL A 32 -4.03 -13.27 2.31
CA VAL A 32 -3.05 -12.19 2.23
C VAL A 32 -2.98 -11.67 0.80
N PHE A 33 -3.26 -10.38 0.65
CA PHE A 33 -3.11 -9.66 -0.61
C PHE A 33 -1.75 -8.98 -0.69
N ILE A 34 -1.17 -9.00 -1.88
CA ILE A 34 0.08 -8.35 -2.22
C ILE A 34 -0.19 -7.39 -3.38
N HIS A 35 0.09 -6.11 -3.17
CA HIS A 35 0.09 -5.14 -4.26
C HIS A 35 1.49 -5.06 -4.87
N LEU A 36 1.60 -5.48 -6.12
CA LEU A 36 2.81 -5.39 -6.93
C LEU A 36 2.52 -4.50 -8.14
N ASP A 37 3.30 -3.45 -8.30
CA ASP A 37 3.18 -2.54 -9.44
C ASP A 37 3.62 -3.25 -10.73
N GLY A 38 2.98 -2.91 -11.85
CA GLY A 38 3.10 -3.69 -13.09
C GLY A 38 4.46 -3.59 -13.80
N ASP A 39 5.30 -2.66 -13.38
CA ASP A 39 6.66 -2.42 -13.87
C ASP A 39 7.75 -2.78 -12.86
N ASP A 40 7.35 -3.28 -11.68
CA ASP A 40 8.22 -3.71 -10.60
C ASP A 40 8.22 -5.25 -10.46
N TRP A 41 9.06 -5.79 -9.60
CA TRP A 41 9.13 -7.22 -9.36
C TRP A 41 9.55 -7.58 -7.91
N LEU A 42 9.29 -8.83 -7.54
CA LEU A 42 9.77 -9.40 -6.29
C LEU A 42 11.29 -9.57 -6.36
N ALA A 43 12.02 -9.25 -5.29
CA ALA A 43 13.48 -9.21 -5.28
C ALA A 43 14.13 -10.59 -5.51
N HIS A 44 13.47 -11.67 -5.09
CA HIS A 44 13.96 -13.05 -5.26
C HIS A 44 12.79 -14.05 -5.20
N ASP A 45 13.05 -15.30 -5.52
CA ASP A 45 12.04 -16.36 -5.67
C ASP A 45 11.44 -16.87 -4.34
N THR A 46 12.06 -16.56 -3.20
CA THR A 46 11.57 -16.95 -1.86
C THR A 46 10.76 -15.87 -1.15
N VAL A 47 10.48 -14.74 -1.79
CA VAL A 47 9.73 -13.60 -1.19
C VAL A 47 8.39 -14.04 -0.60
N LEU A 48 7.59 -14.82 -1.34
CA LEU A 48 6.28 -15.26 -0.87
C LEU A 48 6.37 -16.20 0.31
N GLN A 49 7.39 -17.05 0.35
CA GLN A 49 7.68 -17.90 1.49
C GLN A 49 7.99 -17.04 2.72
N LYS A 50 8.86 -16.04 2.59
CA LYS A 50 9.23 -15.13 3.69
C LYS A 50 8.01 -14.39 4.23
N VAL A 51 7.18 -13.83 3.37
CA VAL A 51 5.93 -13.17 3.78
C VAL A 51 5.05 -14.14 4.56
N ASN A 52 4.82 -15.37 4.05
CA ASN A 52 4.02 -16.36 4.73
C ASN A 52 4.58 -16.74 6.11
N GLU A 53 5.90 -16.91 6.24
CA GLU A 53 6.56 -17.19 7.53
C GLU A 53 6.27 -16.09 8.55
N VAL A 54 6.37 -14.82 8.18
CA VAL A 54 6.07 -13.68 9.07
C VAL A 54 4.61 -13.72 9.54
N TYR A 55 3.66 -13.92 8.63
CA TYR A 55 2.24 -14.03 9.00
C TYR A 55 1.97 -15.18 9.97
N GLN A 56 2.62 -16.32 9.78
CA GLN A 56 2.44 -17.50 10.64
C GLN A 56 3.10 -17.34 12.02
N GLN A 57 4.25 -16.68 12.07
CA GLN A 57 5.02 -16.55 13.32
C GLN A 57 4.56 -15.39 14.19
N GLU A 58 4.20 -14.25 13.58
CA GLU A 58 3.88 -13.02 14.30
C GLU A 58 2.38 -12.77 14.43
N GLY A 59 1.55 -13.49 13.68
CA GLY A 59 0.10 -13.32 13.72
C GLY A 59 -0.34 -11.91 13.28
N CYS A 60 0.45 -11.27 12.44
CA CYS A 60 0.17 -9.93 11.95
C CYS A 60 -0.99 -9.91 10.95
N TRP A 61 -1.52 -8.71 10.71
CA TRP A 61 -2.59 -8.47 9.74
C TRP A 61 -2.08 -7.74 8.50
N MET A 62 -0.92 -7.11 8.63
CA MET A 62 -0.29 -6.34 7.58
C MET A 62 1.23 -6.38 7.72
N THR A 63 1.94 -6.30 6.59
CA THR A 63 3.39 -6.10 6.59
C THR A 63 3.78 -4.97 5.65
N TYR A 64 4.93 -4.38 5.94
CA TYR A 64 5.65 -3.46 5.06
C TYR A 64 7.14 -3.70 5.22
N GLY A 65 7.96 -3.15 4.33
CA GLY A 65 9.37 -3.45 4.39
C GLY A 65 10.26 -2.49 3.62
N ASN A 66 11.40 -3.01 3.24
CA ASN A 66 12.40 -2.33 2.44
C ASN A 66 12.30 -2.74 0.96
N TYR A 67 12.70 -1.84 0.08
CA TYR A 67 12.91 -2.15 -1.32
C TYR A 67 14.31 -1.72 -1.76
N GLU A 68 14.82 -2.36 -2.79
CA GLU A 68 15.92 -1.84 -3.58
C GLU A 68 15.40 -1.20 -4.86
N SER A 69 16.15 -0.26 -5.42
CA SER A 69 15.82 0.36 -6.70
C SER A 69 16.83 0.01 -7.77
N THR A 70 16.41 -0.05 -9.04
CA THR A 70 17.29 -0.36 -10.17
C THR A 70 18.44 0.61 -10.36
N ASP A 71 18.35 1.82 -9.79
CA ASP A 71 19.42 2.81 -9.74
C ASP A 71 20.34 2.64 -8.51
N ARG A 72 20.19 1.52 -7.78
CA ARG A 72 20.96 1.15 -6.58
C ARG A 72 20.75 2.07 -5.37
N ARG A 73 19.66 2.81 -5.32
CA ARG A 73 19.21 3.53 -4.13
C ARG A 73 18.24 2.63 -3.39
N SER A 74 18.64 2.06 -2.27
CA SER A 74 17.73 1.35 -1.39
C SER A 74 16.94 2.35 -0.54
N SER A 75 15.69 2.01 -0.24
CA SER A 75 14.90 2.71 0.77
C SER A 75 14.85 1.88 2.04
N VAL A 76 15.10 2.51 3.17
CA VAL A 76 14.93 1.90 4.48
C VAL A 76 13.71 2.52 5.12
N CYS A 77 12.71 1.69 5.41
CA CYS A 77 11.50 2.12 6.09
C CYS A 77 11.72 2.21 7.59
N ALA A 78 11.08 3.17 8.24
CA ALA A 78 11.10 3.24 9.67
C ALA A 78 10.43 2.00 10.28
N PRO A 79 10.97 1.45 11.38
CA PRO A 79 10.25 0.46 12.16
C PRO A 79 8.92 1.04 12.63
N ARG A 80 8.06 0.19 13.16
CA ARG A 80 6.71 0.52 13.57
C ARG A 80 6.53 1.90 14.20
N VAL A 81 5.45 2.56 13.84
CA VAL A 81 5.02 3.86 14.35
C VAL A 81 3.73 3.67 15.16
N GLU A 82 3.56 4.43 16.23
CA GLU A 82 2.31 4.41 16.99
C GLU A 82 1.13 4.91 16.14
N ASN A 83 -0.03 4.28 16.28
CA ASN A 83 -1.24 4.57 15.49
C ASN A 83 -1.64 6.04 15.46
N LEU A 84 -1.48 6.76 16.57
CA LEU A 84 -1.81 8.18 16.66
C LEU A 84 -0.95 9.07 15.74
N LEU A 85 0.19 8.56 15.28
CA LEU A 85 1.17 9.30 14.50
C LEU A 85 1.17 8.94 13.01
N ILE A 86 0.40 7.94 12.57
CA ILE A 86 0.41 7.48 11.16
C ILE A 86 0.16 8.64 10.20
N ARG A 87 -0.85 9.47 10.46
CA ARG A 87 -1.17 10.61 9.59
C ARG A 87 -0.13 11.73 9.63
N LEU A 88 0.61 11.89 10.71
CA LEU A 88 1.73 12.84 10.77
C LEU A 88 2.86 12.42 9.84
N HIS A 89 3.11 11.11 9.68
CA HIS A 89 4.10 10.60 8.75
C HIS A 89 3.77 10.87 7.29
N ILE A 90 2.49 11.04 6.94
CA ILE A 90 2.12 11.46 5.58
C ILE A 90 2.80 12.79 5.20
N LEU A 91 2.94 13.69 6.15
CA LEU A 91 3.52 15.03 5.94
C LEU A 91 5.03 15.10 6.19
N GLN A 92 5.58 14.16 6.95
CA GLN A 92 6.99 14.17 7.37
C GLN A 92 7.86 13.20 6.57
N GLY A 93 7.27 12.38 5.73
CA GLY A 93 7.91 11.31 4.97
C GLY A 93 7.27 9.97 5.30
N TRP A 94 6.64 9.36 4.29
CA TRP A 94 5.90 8.12 4.43
C TRP A 94 6.83 6.91 4.58
N PRO A 95 6.88 6.25 5.75
CA PRO A 95 7.84 5.19 6.00
C PRO A 95 7.34 3.80 5.57
N PHE A 96 6.04 3.64 5.30
CA PHE A 96 5.41 2.34 5.03
C PHE A 96 5.54 2.00 3.54
N SER A 97 6.69 1.44 3.18
CA SER A 97 7.02 1.15 1.78
C SER A 97 6.89 -0.33 1.41
N HIS A 98 7.35 -0.69 0.23
CA HIS A 98 7.26 -2.03 -0.36
C HIS A 98 8.14 -3.07 0.39
N LEU A 99 7.85 -4.36 0.39
CA LEU A 99 6.66 -4.97 -0.16
C LEU A 99 5.50 -4.77 0.82
N ARG A 100 4.34 -4.34 0.34
CA ARG A 100 3.15 -4.12 1.16
C ARG A 100 2.21 -5.29 1.03
N THR A 101 1.86 -5.90 2.15
CA THR A 101 0.90 -7.01 2.19
C THR A 101 -0.11 -6.79 3.29
N PHE A 102 -1.31 -7.32 3.11
CA PHE A 102 -2.37 -7.15 4.10
C PHE A 102 -3.41 -8.26 3.99
N LYS A 103 -4.07 -8.61 5.09
CA LYS A 103 -5.21 -9.50 5.08
C LYS A 103 -6.42 -8.83 4.44
N LYS A 104 -7.16 -9.57 3.64
CA LYS A 104 -8.32 -9.09 2.88
C LYS A 104 -9.31 -8.33 3.74
N PHE A 105 -9.60 -8.79 4.97
CA PHE A 105 -10.59 -8.16 5.83
C PHE A 105 -10.28 -6.68 6.17
N LEU A 106 -9.01 -6.27 6.14
CA LEU A 106 -8.64 -4.86 6.31
C LEU A 106 -9.11 -4.02 5.13
N TRP A 107 -8.92 -4.53 3.91
CA TRP A 107 -9.44 -3.90 2.70
C TRP A 107 -10.95 -3.76 2.73
N ASP A 108 -11.66 -4.82 3.11
CA ASP A 108 -13.13 -4.86 3.16
C ASP A 108 -13.74 -3.82 4.14
N LYS A 109 -12.93 -3.30 5.07
CA LYS A 109 -13.34 -2.29 6.04
C LYS A 109 -13.00 -0.86 5.63
N ILE A 110 -12.26 -0.67 4.53
CA ILE A 110 -12.00 0.66 4.00
C ILE A 110 -13.30 1.24 3.45
N LYS A 111 -13.65 2.43 3.92
CA LYS A 111 -14.79 3.17 3.38
C LYS A 111 -14.40 3.80 2.05
N VAL A 112 -15.28 3.73 1.05
CA VAL A 112 -15.02 4.29 -0.28
C VAL A 112 -14.66 5.78 -0.21
N GLU A 113 -15.26 6.52 0.73
CA GLU A 113 -15.01 7.95 0.95
C GLU A 113 -13.55 8.23 1.30
N SER A 114 -12.84 7.27 1.92
CA SER A 114 -11.41 7.43 2.24
C SER A 114 -10.50 7.33 1.02
N LEU A 115 -11.02 6.83 -0.10
CA LEU A 115 -10.30 6.72 -1.37
C LEU A 115 -10.63 7.87 -2.33
N LEU A 116 -11.47 8.82 -1.89
CA LEU A 116 -11.93 9.97 -2.68
C LEU A 116 -11.33 11.28 -2.15
N ASP A 117 -11.07 12.19 -3.06
CA ASP A 117 -10.70 13.57 -2.73
C ASP A 117 -11.93 14.40 -2.29
N SER A 118 -11.71 15.65 -1.92
CA SER A 118 -12.76 16.58 -1.47
C SER A 118 -13.83 16.88 -2.52
N LYS A 119 -13.61 16.48 -3.79
CA LYS A 119 -14.58 16.62 -4.89
C LYS A 119 -15.34 15.31 -5.15
N GLY A 120 -15.09 14.25 -4.38
CA GLY A 120 -15.69 12.95 -4.58
C GLY A 120 -15.10 12.14 -5.75
N VAL A 121 -13.87 12.47 -6.17
CA VAL A 121 -13.13 11.77 -7.23
C VAL A 121 -12.05 10.91 -6.58
N MET A 122 -11.81 9.72 -7.10
CA MET A 122 -10.71 8.86 -6.63
C MET A 122 -9.37 9.61 -6.70
N PHE A 123 -8.55 9.47 -5.65
CA PHE A 123 -7.23 10.06 -5.63
C PHE A 123 -6.44 9.66 -6.88
N THR A 124 -5.83 10.64 -7.51
CA THR A 124 -5.03 10.49 -8.73
C THR A 124 -3.57 10.19 -8.43
N SER A 125 -3.10 10.56 -7.23
CA SER A 125 -1.75 10.33 -6.73
C SER A 125 -1.78 9.98 -5.25
N ALA A 126 -0.67 9.57 -4.64
CA ALA A 126 -0.57 9.07 -3.26
C ALA A 126 -1.57 7.93 -2.97
N CYS A 127 -1.88 7.11 -3.99
CA CYS A 127 -2.89 6.05 -3.91
C CYS A 127 -2.53 4.99 -2.85
N ASP A 128 -1.26 4.70 -2.71
CA ASP A 128 -0.72 3.82 -1.70
C ASP A 128 -0.97 4.35 -0.28
N VAL A 129 -0.77 5.64 -0.06
CA VAL A 129 -1.03 6.29 1.23
C VAL A 129 -2.53 6.21 1.56
N ALA A 130 -3.41 6.51 0.59
CA ALA A 130 -4.86 6.46 0.79
C ALA A 130 -5.37 5.05 1.15
N ILE A 131 -4.74 4.01 0.60
CA ILE A 131 -5.08 2.62 0.87
C ILE A 131 -4.48 2.13 2.20
N LEU A 132 -3.20 2.42 2.44
CA LEU A 132 -2.48 1.87 3.58
C LEU A 132 -2.81 2.57 4.90
N CYS A 133 -3.01 3.90 4.87
CA CYS A 133 -3.26 4.67 6.08
C CYS A 133 -4.45 4.11 6.90
N PRO A 134 -5.65 3.90 6.33
CA PRO A 134 -6.75 3.29 7.07
C PRO A 134 -6.45 1.87 7.54
N MET A 135 -5.74 1.06 6.76
CA MET A 135 -5.37 -0.31 7.16
C MET A 135 -4.38 -0.32 8.32
N LEU A 136 -3.39 0.55 8.32
CA LEU A 136 -2.42 0.72 9.41
C LEU A 136 -3.12 1.17 10.70
N GLU A 137 -4.04 2.13 10.61
CA GLU A 137 -4.84 2.60 11.74
C GLU A 137 -5.71 1.48 12.32
N MET A 138 -6.34 0.67 11.47
CA MET A 138 -7.16 -0.45 11.90
C MET A 138 -6.34 -1.61 12.47
N ALA A 139 -5.18 -1.88 11.92
CA ALA A 139 -4.33 -3.01 12.31
C ALA A 139 -3.61 -2.79 13.64
N GLY A 140 -3.37 -1.54 14.05
CA GLY A 140 -2.73 -1.25 15.33
C GLY A 140 -1.41 -2.01 15.52
N ASP A 141 -1.37 -2.81 16.56
CA ASP A 141 -0.21 -3.64 16.92
C ASP A 141 0.01 -4.84 15.98
N LYS A 142 -0.92 -5.12 15.07
CA LYS A 142 -0.85 -6.25 14.13
C LYS A 142 -0.12 -5.91 12.82
N VAL A 143 0.79 -4.95 12.85
CA VAL A 143 1.63 -4.56 11.71
C VAL A 143 3.07 -5.01 11.96
N SER A 144 3.65 -5.75 11.02
CA SER A 144 5.03 -6.23 11.11
C SER A 144 5.91 -5.57 10.05
N PHE A 145 7.11 -5.19 10.45
CA PHE A 145 8.15 -4.70 9.55
C PHE A 145 9.07 -5.83 9.13
N ILE A 146 9.29 -5.99 7.82
CA ILE A 146 10.22 -6.97 7.28
C ILE A 146 11.47 -6.23 6.80
N ASP A 147 12.58 -6.41 7.51
CA ASP A 147 13.86 -5.73 7.19
C ASP A 147 14.54 -6.26 5.91
N GLU A 148 14.24 -7.50 5.53
CA GLU A 148 14.73 -8.09 4.28
C GLU A 148 14.16 -7.36 3.07
N VAL A 149 14.99 -7.12 2.04
CA VAL A 149 14.54 -6.53 0.78
C VAL A 149 13.73 -7.55 0.00
N LEU A 150 12.42 -7.32 -0.11
CA LEU A 150 11.49 -8.21 -0.81
C LEU A 150 10.98 -7.66 -2.14
N TYR A 151 11.35 -6.44 -2.49
CA TYR A 151 10.81 -5.70 -3.63
C TYR A 151 11.90 -4.97 -4.39
N THR A 152 11.84 -5.00 -5.72
CA THR A 152 12.73 -4.23 -6.59
C THR A 152 11.92 -3.20 -7.36
N TYR A 153 12.19 -1.93 -7.09
CA TYR A 153 11.53 -0.76 -7.69
C TYR A 153 12.21 -0.33 -8.98
N ASN A 154 11.47 -0.27 -10.06
CA ASN A 154 11.99 0.10 -11.39
C ASN A 154 12.04 1.61 -11.58
N ARG A 155 13.13 2.24 -11.20
CA ARG A 155 13.34 3.67 -11.44
C ARG A 155 13.69 4.03 -12.89
N GLY A 156 13.93 3.03 -13.72
CA GLY A 156 14.16 3.22 -15.15
C GLY A 156 12.92 3.57 -15.96
N ASN A 157 11.72 3.34 -15.41
CA ASN A 157 10.48 3.67 -16.11
C ASN A 157 10.29 5.21 -16.20
N PRO A 158 10.19 5.78 -17.43
CA PRO A 158 9.99 7.21 -17.59
C PRO A 158 8.59 7.69 -17.14
N LEU A 159 7.65 6.77 -16.92
CA LEU A 159 6.27 7.07 -16.51
C LEU A 159 6.06 7.05 -14.99
N ASN A 160 7.12 6.92 -14.20
CA ASN A 160 7.01 6.95 -12.75
C ASN A 160 6.45 8.28 -12.26
N GLU A 161 5.41 8.23 -11.42
CA GLU A 161 4.65 9.40 -10.95
C GLU A 161 5.50 10.38 -10.13
N ASP A 162 6.57 9.92 -9.48
CA ASP A 162 7.48 10.76 -8.67
C ASP A 162 8.26 11.79 -9.48
N LYS A 163 8.22 11.73 -10.82
CA LYS A 163 8.95 12.62 -11.70
C LYS A 163 8.17 13.86 -12.16
N ASP A 164 6.87 13.72 -12.38
CA ASP A 164 6.08 14.75 -13.07
C ASP A 164 4.85 15.27 -12.29
N HIS A 165 4.51 14.67 -11.14
CA HIS A 165 3.24 14.96 -10.44
C HIS A 165 3.39 15.33 -8.95
N LEU A 166 4.51 15.96 -8.57
CA LEU A 166 4.80 16.29 -7.16
C LEU A 166 3.72 17.16 -6.50
N GLU A 167 3.19 18.16 -7.21
CA GLU A 167 2.14 19.05 -6.67
C GLU A 167 0.85 18.29 -6.38
N ASP A 168 0.44 17.41 -7.30
CA ASP A 168 -0.76 16.58 -7.11
C ASP A 168 -0.55 15.55 -5.99
N GLN A 169 0.64 14.99 -5.89
CA GLN A 169 1.01 14.08 -4.81
C GLN A 169 0.93 14.75 -3.45
N VAL A 170 1.47 15.97 -3.31
CA VAL A 170 1.39 16.74 -2.06
C VAL A 170 -0.04 17.11 -1.73
N ARG A 171 -0.84 17.56 -2.70
CA ARG A 171 -2.27 17.87 -2.52
C ARG A 171 -3.03 16.65 -2.02
N CYS A 172 -2.91 15.52 -2.69
CA CYS A 172 -3.57 14.28 -2.30
C CYS A 172 -3.15 13.83 -0.88
N ALA A 173 -1.85 13.88 -0.59
CA ALA A 173 -1.32 13.52 0.72
C ALA A 173 -1.88 14.42 1.84
N LEU A 174 -1.99 15.73 1.61
CA LEU A 174 -2.60 16.67 2.55
C LEU A 174 -4.09 16.36 2.79
N GLU A 175 -4.86 16.09 1.76
CA GLU A 175 -6.27 15.72 1.88
C GLU A 175 -6.45 14.42 2.65
N ILE A 176 -5.62 13.40 2.37
CA ILE A 176 -5.62 12.13 3.10
C ILE A 176 -5.29 12.35 4.59
N ALA A 177 -4.28 13.17 4.89
CA ALA A 177 -3.87 13.46 6.27
C ALA A 177 -4.98 14.14 7.10
N GLN A 178 -5.87 14.89 6.45
CA GLN A 178 -6.99 15.60 7.09
C GLN A 178 -8.25 14.75 7.28
N GLN A 179 -8.32 13.55 6.69
CA GLN A 179 -9.45 12.66 6.90
C GLN A 179 -9.52 12.16 8.35
N ASN A 180 -10.72 11.78 8.78
CA ASN A 180 -10.90 11.19 10.11
C ASN A 180 -10.18 9.84 10.22
N PRO A 181 -9.40 9.60 11.30
CA PRO A 181 -8.70 8.35 11.47
C PRO A 181 -9.67 7.19 11.73
N TYR A 182 -9.27 6.01 11.33
CA TYR A 182 -9.96 4.77 11.67
C TYR A 182 -9.64 4.36 13.10
N LYS A 183 -10.59 3.67 13.71
CA LYS A 183 -10.36 3.04 15.02
C LYS A 183 -9.63 1.72 14.81
N GLU A 184 -8.70 1.45 15.72
CA GLU A 184 -8.07 0.13 15.81
C GLU A 184 -9.14 -0.96 16.02
N LEU A 185 -8.94 -2.08 15.34
CA LEU A 185 -9.79 -3.26 15.48
C LEU A 185 -9.27 -4.09 16.67
N LEU A 186 -10.16 -4.43 17.58
CA LEU A 186 -9.88 -5.26 18.77
C LEU A 186 -9.89 -6.75 18.41
#